data_9e5bbe4c08a9603a75aeb493d7eacbc2
#
_entry.id   9e5bbe4c08a9603a75aeb493d7eacbc2
#
_cell.length_a   1.000
_cell.length_b   1.000
_cell.length_c   1.000
_cell.angle_alpha   90.00
_cell.angle_beta   90.00
_cell.angle_gamma   90.00
#
_symmetry.space_group_name_H-M   'P 1'
#
loop_
_entity.id
_entity.type
_entity.pdbx_description
1 polymer ?
#
loop_
_entity_poly.entity_id
_entity_poly.type
_entity_poly.pdbx_seq_one_letter_code
_entity_poly.pdbx_strand_id
1 'polypeptide(L)'
;MATATRTAAPTLIGSVQRALRLLESAGSHPDGAPAKQLAREAGLPLPTAYHLLRTLAHEGYLRREKGVFLLGDAVQRLAHGDGQQNRRSKITESLGRWHDATGLPVYFAIYDDGEIDLVSVADSPAAPAVAHGADIRETGHAHALGQCLLSRLDEESRRDHLDRYPVRPLTPYSVPDRRTLLERLGSLGPAEPVVERQEYRLGTVCAAVPIQAGVTAGSVAISVPLHQQERLLPAIERLHREIESLASSLAFSISI
;
A
#
# COMPACT_ATOMS: atom_id res chain seq x y z
N MET A 1 -9.27 -42.39 30.29
CA MET A 1 -10.14 -41.29 30.76
C MET A 1 -9.50 -40.00 30.28
N ALA A 2 -10.06 -39.38 29.24
CA ALA A 2 -9.55 -38.12 28.66
C ALA A 2 -10.30 -36.99 29.35
N THR A 3 -9.56 -36.15 30.08
CA THR A 3 -10.05 -34.93 30.72
C THR A 3 -10.27 -33.85 29.64
N ALA A 4 -11.52 -33.56 29.33
CA ALA A 4 -11.91 -32.47 28.45
C ALA A 4 -11.60 -31.13 29.14
N THR A 5 -10.63 -30.38 28.61
CA THR A 5 -10.32 -29.02 29.03
C THR A 5 -11.49 -28.11 28.61
N ARG A 6 -12.35 -27.74 29.56
CA ARG A 6 -13.37 -26.69 29.36
C ARG A 6 -12.66 -25.37 29.13
N THR A 7 -12.66 -24.91 27.88
CA THR A 7 -12.26 -23.54 27.54
C THR A 7 -13.24 -22.58 28.22
N ALA A 8 -12.74 -21.77 29.16
CA ALA A 8 -13.54 -20.74 29.83
C ALA A 8 -14.07 -19.74 28.81
N ALA A 9 -15.35 -19.41 28.84
CA ALA A 9 -15.94 -18.41 27.98
C ALA A 9 -15.26 -17.04 28.26
N PRO A 10 -14.92 -16.25 27.21
CA PRO A 10 -14.25 -14.99 27.39
C PRO A 10 -15.12 -14.02 28.18
N THR A 11 -14.50 -13.28 29.12
CA THR A 11 -15.17 -12.22 29.90
C THR A 11 -15.41 -11.02 28.99
N LEU A 12 -16.67 -10.78 28.63
CA LEU A 12 -17.07 -9.69 27.74
C LEU A 12 -17.48 -8.44 28.54
N ILE A 13 -17.08 -7.26 28.07
CA ILE A 13 -17.44 -5.98 28.68
C ILE A 13 -18.72 -5.45 28.02
N GLY A 14 -19.84 -5.54 28.75
CA GLY A 14 -21.17 -5.23 28.20
C GLY A 14 -21.35 -3.77 27.72
N SER A 15 -20.61 -2.78 28.25
CA SER A 15 -20.66 -1.42 27.75
C SER A 15 -20.03 -1.30 26.37
N VAL A 16 -18.92 -1.99 26.10
CA VAL A 16 -18.26 -2.05 24.79
C VAL A 16 -19.19 -2.69 23.77
N GLN A 17 -19.78 -3.84 24.08
CA GLN A 17 -20.72 -4.50 23.17
C GLN A 17 -21.91 -3.61 22.80
N ARG A 18 -22.47 -2.88 23.78
CA ARG A 18 -23.59 -1.97 23.54
C ARG A 18 -23.19 -0.78 22.67
N ALA A 19 -21.99 -0.22 22.87
CA ALA A 19 -21.45 0.85 22.05
C ALA A 19 -21.27 0.40 20.59
N LEU A 20 -20.70 -0.79 20.37
CA LEU A 20 -20.52 -1.36 19.04
C LEU A 20 -21.86 -1.59 18.32
N ARG A 21 -22.88 -2.13 18.99
CA ARG A 21 -24.23 -2.29 18.41
C ARG A 21 -24.86 -0.97 17.99
N LEU A 22 -24.66 0.11 18.76
CA LEU A 22 -25.13 1.44 18.38
C LEU A 22 -24.39 1.98 17.16
N LEU A 23 -23.09 1.72 17.06
CA LEU A 23 -22.27 2.12 15.91
C LEU A 23 -22.73 1.36 14.63
N GLU A 24 -22.95 0.04 14.73
CA GLU A 24 -23.47 -0.79 13.64
C GLU A 24 -24.85 -0.33 13.19
N SER A 25 -25.75 -0.05 14.15
CA SER A 25 -27.09 0.48 13.85
C SER A 25 -26.99 1.84 13.12
N ALA A 26 -26.12 2.77 13.55
CA ALA A 26 -25.91 4.02 12.87
C ALA A 26 -25.39 3.84 11.44
N GLY A 27 -24.49 2.85 11.22
CA GLY A 27 -23.96 2.50 9.90
C GLY A 27 -25.00 1.97 8.91
N SER A 28 -26.13 1.43 9.41
CA SER A 28 -27.23 0.95 8.57
C SER A 28 -28.14 2.08 8.03
N HIS A 29 -27.88 3.33 8.44
CA HIS A 29 -28.68 4.51 8.06
C HIS A 29 -27.81 5.56 7.34
N PRO A 30 -27.72 5.56 6.00
CA PRO A 30 -26.90 6.49 5.24
C PRO A 30 -27.19 7.97 5.52
N ASP A 31 -28.49 8.29 5.75
CA ASP A 31 -28.95 9.66 6.05
C ASP A 31 -28.95 9.97 7.56
N GLY A 32 -28.42 9.04 8.37
CA GLY A 32 -28.42 9.14 9.82
C GLY A 32 -29.75 8.74 10.46
N ALA A 33 -29.71 8.48 11.77
CA ALA A 33 -30.90 8.12 12.54
C ALA A 33 -30.94 8.83 13.89
N PRO A 34 -32.16 9.15 14.42
CA PRO A 34 -32.29 9.77 15.73
C PRO A 34 -31.99 8.76 16.85
N ALA A 35 -31.52 9.25 18.01
CA ALA A 35 -31.14 8.42 19.17
C ALA A 35 -32.20 7.39 19.57
N LYS A 36 -33.50 7.77 19.49
CA LYS A 36 -34.60 6.88 19.84
C LYS A 36 -34.67 5.65 18.92
N GLN A 37 -34.39 5.82 17.63
CA GLN A 37 -34.38 4.75 16.65
C GLN A 37 -33.20 3.81 16.91
N LEU A 38 -31.98 4.35 17.02
CA LEU A 38 -30.76 3.60 17.29
C LEU A 38 -30.86 2.81 18.61
N ALA A 39 -31.41 3.44 19.66
CA ALA A 39 -31.63 2.77 20.95
C ALA A 39 -32.54 1.54 20.83
N ARG A 40 -33.65 1.66 20.06
CA ARG A 40 -34.59 0.58 19.82
C ARG A 40 -33.94 -0.57 19.06
N GLU A 41 -33.22 -0.27 18.00
CA GLU A 41 -32.54 -1.26 17.14
C GLU A 41 -31.42 -2.00 17.90
N ALA A 42 -30.65 -1.26 18.72
CA ALA A 42 -29.61 -1.85 19.57
C ALA A 42 -30.16 -2.58 20.81
N GLY A 43 -31.47 -2.55 21.04
CA GLY A 43 -32.12 -3.17 22.22
C GLY A 43 -31.73 -2.50 23.54
N LEU A 44 -31.57 -1.17 23.55
CA LEU A 44 -31.09 -0.40 24.70
C LEU A 44 -32.13 0.57 25.25
N PRO A 45 -32.18 0.78 26.60
CA PRO A 45 -32.89 1.91 27.18
C PRO A 45 -32.36 3.23 26.64
N LEU A 46 -33.25 4.16 26.32
CA LEU A 46 -32.90 5.45 25.71
C LEU A 46 -31.87 6.26 26.52
N PRO A 47 -31.92 6.34 27.86
CA PRO A 47 -30.89 7.00 28.64
C PRO A 47 -29.49 6.40 28.47
N THR A 48 -29.40 5.05 28.47
CA THR A 48 -28.15 4.32 28.25
C THR A 48 -27.60 4.60 26.84
N ALA A 49 -28.47 4.56 25.84
CA ALA A 49 -28.08 4.87 24.46
C ALA A 49 -27.52 6.29 24.33
N TYR A 50 -28.16 7.29 24.97
CA TYR A 50 -27.64 8.67 24.94
C TYR A 50 -26.24 8.81 25.52
N HIS A 51 -25.93 8.13 26.60
CA HIS A 51 -24.58 8.16 27.17
C HIS A 51 -23.54 7.57 26.22
N LEU A 52 -23.85 6.42 25.60
CA LEU A 52 -22.95 5.77 24.65
C LEU A 52 -22.81 6.56 23.36
N LEU A 53 -23.93 7.07 22.80
CA LEU A 53 -23.92 7.92 21.58
C LEU A 53 -23.09 9.19 21.78
N ARG A 54 -23.16 9.80 22.98
CA ARG A 54 -22.34 10.98 23.33
C ARG A 54 -20.85 10.62 23.41
N THR A 55 -20.50 9.47 23.99
CA THR A 55 -19.13 8.99 24.03
C THR A 55 -18.62 8.71 22.62
N LEU A 56 -19.38 7.96 21.80
CA LEU A 56 -19.02 7.69 20.42
C LEU A 56 -18.86 8.96 19.56
N ALA A 57 -19.68 9.98 19.84
CA ALA A 57 -19.56 11.27 19.15
C ALA A 57 -18.33 12.05 19.65
N HIS A 58 -18.01 12.00 20.95
CA HIS A 58 -16.81 12.62 21.52
C HIS A 58 -15.52 12.01 20.92
N GLU A 59 -15.48 10.69 20.78
CA GLU A 59 -14.37 9.95 20.18
C GLU A 59 -14.33 10.01 18.65
N GLY A 60 -15.29 10.73 18.01
CA GLY A 60 -15.34 10.92 16.57
C GLY A 60 -15.85 9.72 15.75
N TYR A 61 -16.34 8.66 16.39
CA TYR A 61 -16.98 7.54 15.71
C TYR A 61 -18.37 7.85 15.17
N LEU A 62 -19.06 8.79 15.81
CA LEU A 62 -20.32 9.36 15.33
C LEU A 62 -20.19 10.87 15.22
N ARG A 63 -21.03 11.50 14.40
CA ARG A 63 -21.27 12.93 14.37
C ARG A 63 -22.76 13.18 14.46
N ARG A 64 -23.15 14.27 15.12
CA ARG A 64 -24.55 14.64 15.28
C ARG A 64 -24.88 15.85 14.40
N GLU A 65 -25.82 15.67 13.46
CA GLU A 65 -26.27 16.73 12.57
C GLU A 65 -27.80 16.77 12.57
N LYS A 66 -28.38 17.95 12.74
CA LYS A 66 -29.84 18.19 12.68
C LYS A 66 -30.69 17.18 13.49
N GLY A 67 -30.13 16.69 14.63
CA GLY A 67 -30.85 15.77 15.51
C GLY A 67 -30.68 14.28 15.21
N VAL A 68 -30.00 13.91 14.13
CA VAL A 68 -29.62 12.54 13.78
C VAL A 68 -28.15 12.28 14.06
N PHE A 69 -27.79 11.01 14.23
CA PHE A 69 -26.42 10.51 14.36
C PHE A 69 -26.02 9.83 13.06
N LEU A 70 -24.86 10.23 12.53
CA LEU A 70 -24.20 9.66 11.36
C LEU A 70 -22.85 9.08 11.77
N LEU A 71 -22.27 8.22 10.92
CA LEU A 71 -20.89 7.77 11.12
C LEU A 71 -19.94 8.97 11.05
N GLY A 72 -18.97 9.02 11.96
CA GLY A 72 -17.95 10.04 12.04
C GLY A 72 -16.63 9.60 11.40
N ASP A 73 -15.68 10.53 11.29
CA ASP A 73 -14.41 10.35 10.59
C ASP A 73 -13.51 9.26 11.20
N ALA A 74 -13.68 8.94 12.50
CA ALA A 74 -12.95 7.85 13.13
C ALA A 74 -13.26 6.49 12.50
N VAL A 75 -14.49 6.29 12.02
CA VAL A 75 -14.87 5.05 11.32
C VAL A 75 -14.16 4.95 9.98
N GLN A 76 -14.06 6.07 9.26
CA GLN A 76 -13.33 6.11 8.00
C GLN A 76 -11.83 5.84 8.22
N ARG A 77 -11.22 6.42 9.25
CA ARG A 77 -9.82 6.13 9.60
C ARG A 77 -9.59 4.65 9.90
N LEU A 78 -10.51 4.00 10.62
CA LEU A 78 -10.43 2.54 10.87
C LEU A 78 -10.59 1.74 9.57
N ALA A 79 -11.55 2.07 8.73
CA ALA A 79 -11.78 1.41 7.45
C ALA A 79 -10.57 1.56 6.50
N HIS A 80 -9.93 2.73 6.49
CA HIS A 80 -8.69 2.95 5.74
C HIS A 80 -7.53 2.15 6.34
N GLY A 81 -7.42 2.06 7.67
CA GLY A 81 -6.40 1.26 8.36
C GLY A 81 -6.53 -0.23 8.07
N ASP A 82 -7.73 -0.78 8.12
CA ASP A 82 -8.01 -2.18 7.78
C ASP A 82 -7.79 -2.45 6.28
N GLY A 83 -8.24 -1.54 5.42
CA GLY A 83 -7.96 -1.59 3.98
C GLY A 83 -6.47 -1.55 3.65
N GLN A 84 -5.67 -0.77 4.36
CA GLN A 84 -4.22 -0.74 4.20
C GLN A 84 -3.56 -2.03 4.68
N GLN A 85 -3.94 -2.55 5.84
CA GLN A 85 -3.37 -3.77 6.39
C GLN A 85 -3.71 -5.00 5.53
N ASN A 86 -4.95 -5.12 5.08
CA ASN A 86 -5.38 -6.18 4.15
C ASN A 86 -4.69 -6.04 2.78
N ARG A 87 -4.54 -4.81 2.29
CA ARG A 87 -3.81 -4.51 1.06
C ARG A 87 -2.33 -4.86 1.18
N ARG A 88 -1.67 -4.48 2.29
CA ARG A 88 -0.27 -4.86 2.56
C ARG A 88 -0.09 -6.37 2.64
N SER A 89 -1.00 -7.09 3.30
CA SER A 89 -0.96 -8.56 3.40
C SER A 89 -1.06 -9.20 2.01
N LYS A 90 -2.00 -8.78 1.17
CA LYS A 90 -2.16 -9.26 -0.21
C LYS A 90 -0.95 -8.94 -1.09
N ILE A 91 -0.36 -7.76 -0.92
CA ILE A 91 0.88 -7.37 -1.62
C ILE A 91 2.01 -8.31 -1.19
N THR A 92 2.24 -8.49 0.10
CA THR A 92 3.30 -9.37 0.63
C THR A 92 3.12 -10.81 0.12
N GLU A 93 1.91 -11.34 0.12
CA GLU A 93 1.59 -12.67 -0.42
C GLU A 93 1.90 -12.76 -1.93
N SER A 94 1.54 -11.74 -2.70
CA SER A 94 1.82 -11.69 -4.14
C SER A 94 3.31 -11.60 -4.43
N LEU A 95 4.05 -10.76 -3.68
CA LEU A 95 5.51 -10.69 -3.80
C LEU A 95 6.17 -12.02 -3.46
N GLY A 96 5.71 -12.71 -2.42
CA GLY A 96 6.20 -14.05 -2.04
C GLY A 96 6.03 -15.05 -3.18
N ARG A 97 4.85 -15.11 -3.79
CA ARG A 97 4.59 -15.98 -4.95
C ARG A 97 5.51 -15.65 -6.14
N TRP A 98 5.73 -14.37 -6.42
CA TRP A 98 6.64 -13.96 -7.51
C TRP A 98 8.10 -14.26 -7.19
N HIS A 99 8.51 -14.09 -5.94
CA HIS A 99 9.83 -14.50 -5.48
C HIS A 99 10.03 -16.01 -5.69
N ASP A 100 9.07 -16.83 -5.25
CA ASP A 100 9.13 -18.29 -5.40
C ASP A 100 9.17 -18.71 -6.89
N ALA A 101 8.39 -18.02 -7.75
CA ALA A 101 8.32 -18.33 -9.18
C ALA A 101 9.58 -17.91 -9.96
N THR A 102 10.27 -16.87 -9.54
CA THR A 102 11.46 -16.34 -10.24
C THR A 102 12.78 -16.75 -9.59
N GLY A 103 12.77 -17.05 -8.30
CA GLY A 103 13.97 -17.22 -7.47
C GLY A 103 14.78 -15.92 -7.36
N LEU A 104 14.15 -14.76 -7.50
CA LEU A 104 14.77 -13.44 -7.45
C LEU A 104 14.11 -12.58 -6.36
N PRO A 105 14.84 -11.66 -5.73
CA PRO A 105 14.23 -10.73 -4.80
C PRO A 105 13.28 -9.79 -5.53
N VAL A 106 12.07 -9.58 -4.97
CA VAL A 106 11.00 -8.76 -5.54
C VAL A 106 10.67 -7.62 -4.57
N TYR A 107 10.53 -6.42 -5.12
CA TYR A 107 10.30 -5.19 -4.37
C TYR A 107 9.01 -4.54 -4.85
N PHE A 108 8.29 -3.92 -3.95
CA PHE A 108 7.13 -3.09 -4.28
C PHE A 108 7.22 -1.74 -3.58
N ALA A 109 7.09 -0.68 -4.36
CA ALA A 109 7.02 0.69 -3.84
C ALA A 109 5.86 1.47 -4.46
N ILE A 110 5.44 2.50 -3.77
CA ILE A 110 4.44 3.47 -4.20
C ILE A 110 5.01 4.89 -4.12
N TYR A 111 4.37 5.80 -4.84
CA TYR A 111 4.55 7.24 -4.63
C TYR A 111 3.31 7.76 -3.92
N ASP A 112 3.46 8.17 -2.67
CA ASP A 112 2.37 8.63 -1.82
C ASP A 112 2.81 9.85 -1.02
N ASP A 113 1.92 10.83 -0.89
CA ASP A 113 2.17 12.10 -0.18
C ASP A 113 3.50 12.78 -0.55
N GLY A 114 3.87 12.73 -1.84
CA GLY A 114 5.10 13.33 -2.34
C GLY A 114 6.37 12.52 -2.11
N GLU A 115 6.27 11.30 -1.59
CA GLU A 115 7.40 10.45 -1.18
C GLU A 115 7.41 9.11 -1.90
N ILE A 116 8.61 8.54 -2.11
CA ILE A 116 8.77 7.15 -2.51
C ILE A 116 8.78 6.29 -1.24
N ASP A 117 7.81 5.38 -1.12
CA ASP A 117 7.71 4.46 0.01
C ASP A 117 7.91 3.00 -0.45
N LEU A 118 8.92 2.32 0.10
CA LEU A 118 9.16 0.90 -0.11
C LEU A 118 8.22 0.10 0.80
N VAL A 119 7.10 -0.34 0.23
CA VAL A 119 6.00 -0.98 0.98
C VAL A 119 6.33 -2.40 1.42
N SER A 120 6.98 -3.19 0.54
CA SER A 120 7.26 -4.60 0.81
C SER A 120 8.42 -5.13 -0.04
N VAL A 121 9.15 -6.09 0.52
CA VAL A 121 10.22 -6.84 -0.15
C VAL A 121 10.01 -8.31 0.13
N ALA A 122 10.15 -9.15 -0.88
CA ALA A 122 10.21 -10.60 -0.76
C ALA A 122 11.57 -11.09 -1.23
N ASP A 123 12.31 -11.75 -0.33
CA ASP A 123 13.65 -12.29 -0.58
C ASP A 123 13.90 -13.57 0.21
N SER A 124 15.05 -14.20 -0.01
CA SER A 124 15.48 -15.37 0.73
C SER A 124 17.01 -15.40 0.90
N PRO A 125 17.55 -16.24 1.79
CA PRO A 125 18.99 -16.39 1.91
C PRO A 125 19.70 -16.83 0.61
N ALA A 126 18.99 -17.52 -0.29
CA ALA A 126 19.51 -17.94 -1.60
C ALA A 126 19.44 -16.81 -2.65
N ALA A 127 18.53 -15.87 -2.48
CA ALA A 127 18.36 -14.70 -3.34
C ALA A 127 18.07 -13.47 -2.46
N PRO A 128 19.09 -12.93 -1.78
CA PRO A 128 18.93 -11.84 -0.85
C PRO A 128 18.63 -10.54 -1.57
N ALA A 129 17.77 -9.74 -0.96
CA ALA A 129 17.51 -8.37 -1.41
C ALA A 129 18.80 -7.53 -1.35
N VAL A 130 18.89 -6.55 -2.25
CA VAL A 130 19.93 -5.53 -2.17
C VAL A 130 19.67 -4.70 -0.90
N ALA A 131 20.65 -4.70 0.00
CA ALA A 131 20.54 -3.93 1.23
C ALA A 131 20.44 -2.42 0.91
N HIS A 132 19.38 -1.81 1.36
CA HIS A 132 19.19 -0.37 1.28
C HIS A 132 19.99 0.30 2.40
N GLY A 133 21.17 0.80 2.07
CA GLY A 133 22.04 1.49 3.03
C GLY A 133 21.66 2.95 3.27
N ALA A 134 20.88 3.53 2.36
CA ALA A 134 20.35 4.89 2.42
C ALA A 134 18.83 4.88 2.21
N ASP A 135 18.16 5.93 2.66
CA ASP A 135 16.72 6.09 2.45
C ASP A 135 16.40 6.11 0.95
N ILE A 136 15.47 5.27 0.52
CA ILE A 136 15.03 5.19 -0.87
C ILE A 136 14.45 6.52 -1.37
N ARG A 137 13.95 7.38 -0.49
CA ARG A 137 13.48 8.73 -0.80
C ARG A 137 14.59 9.57 -1.39
N GLU A 138 15.77 9.55 -0.75
CA GLU A 138 16.93 10.29 -1.19
C GLU A 138 17.63 9.67 -2.41
N THR A 139 17.51 8.36 -2.57
CA THR A 139 18.26 7.59 -3.59
C THR A 139 17.39 7.08 -4.74
N GLY A 140 16.10 7.41 -4.74
CA GLY A 140 15.12 6.94 -5.74
C GLY A 140 15.55 7.15 -7.20
N HIS A 141 16.28 8.23 -7.48
CA HIS A 141 16.84 8.53 -8.79
C HIS A 141 17.86 7.50 -9.31
N ALA A 142 18.45 6.70 -8.43
CA ALA A 142 19.43 5.68 -8.80
C ALA A 142 18.85 4.24 -8.77
N HIS A 143 17.58 4.07 -8.35
CA HIS A 143 16.90 2.79 -8.35
C HIS A 143 15.98 2.65 -9.56
N ALA A 144 15.96 1.49 -10.21
CA ALA A 144 14.98 1.19 -11.27
C ALA A 144 13.55 1.45 -10.79
N LEU A 145 13.24 1.05 -9.55
CA LEU A 145 11.95 1.23 -8.90
C LEU A 145 11.57 2.70 -8.72
N GLY A 146 12.50 3.54 -8.24
CA GLY A 146 12.28 4.97 -8.07
C GLY A 146 12.20 5.71 -9.42
N GLN A 147 13.07 5.40 -10.38
CA GLN A 147 12.99 5.95 -11.74
C GLN A 147 11.66 5.57 -12.41
N CYS A 148 11.16 4.35 -12.21
CA CYS A 148 9.86 3.92 -12.69
C CYS A 148 8.73 4.76 -12.11
N LEU A 149 8.71 4.99 -10.80
CA LEU A 149 7.72 5.86 -10.15
C LEU A 149 7.81 7.30 -10.66
N LEU A 150 9.00 7.88 -10.67
CA LEU A 150 9.24 9.26 -11.13
C LEU A 150 8.83 9.45 -12.60
N SER A 151 8.94 8.43 -13.46
CA SER A 151 8.49 8.51 -14.85
C SER A 151 6.96 8.64 -14.99
N ARG A 152 6.20 8.26 -13.96
CA ARG A 152 4.71 8.28 -13.96
C ARG A 152 4.12 9.52 -13.33
N LEU A 153 4.92 10.34 -12.68
CA LEU A 153 4.47 11.59 -12.11
C LEU A 153 4.25 12.64 -13.19
N ASP A 154 3.31 13.54 -12.93
CA ASP A 154 3.22 14.78 -13.67
C ASP A 154 4.48 15.63 -13.48
N GLU A 155 4.64 16.67 -14.29
CA GLU A 155 5.86 17.49 -14.30
C GLU A 155 6.05 18.25 -12.98
N GLU A 156 4.96 18.72 -12.36
CA GLU A 156 5.00 19.49 -11.11
C GLU A 156 5.44 18.60 -9.96
N SER A 157 4.78 17.45 -9.76
CA SER A 157 5.11 16.47 -8.71
C SER A 157 6.55 15.94 -8.84
N ARG A 158 6.97 15.68 -10.08
CA ARG A 158 8.35 15.22 -10.36
C ARG A 158 9.38 16.29 -10.04
N ARG A 159 9.09 17.55 -10.39
CA ARG A 159 9.97 18.69 -10.09
C ARG A 159 10.10 18.88 -8.59
N ASP A 160 8.99 18.89 -7.87
CA ASP A 160 8.93 19.04 -6.42
C ASP A 160 9.72 17.93 -5.70
N HIS A 161 9.56 16.68 -6.13
CA HIS A 161 10.35 15.56 -5.59
C HIS A 161 11.86 15.77 -5.80
N LEU A 162 12.29 16.14 -7.01
CA LEU A 162 13.71 16.33 -7.34
C LEU A 162 14.30 17.63 -6.74
N ASP A 163 13.48 18.57 -6.31
CA ASP A 163 13.90 19.76 -5.55
C ASP A 163 14.18 19.39 -4.09
N ARG A 164 13.38 18.48 -3.50
CA ARG A 164 13.59 17.94 -2.16
C ARG A 164 14.74 16.93 -2.10
N TYR A 165 14.84 16.06 -3.10
CA TYR A 165 15.83 14.98 -3.21
C TYR A 165 16.70 15.15 -4.47
N PRO A 166 17.73 16.01 -4.42
CA PRO A 166 18.57 16.29 -5.58
C PRO A 166 19.33 15.07 -6.08
N VAL A 167 19.40 14.94 -7.41
CA VAL A 167 20.15 13.85 -8.07
C VAL A 167 21.63 13.96 -7.72
N ARG A 168 22.18 12.89 -7.14
CA ARG A 168 23.60 12.76 -6.79
C ARG A 168 24.12 11.40 -7.23
N PRO A 169 25.24 11.33 -7.97
CA PRO A 169 25.83 10.05 -8.32
C PRO A 169 26.22 9.25 -7.07
N LEU A 170 25.74 8.01 -6.97
CA LEU A 170 26.08 7.07 -5.88
C LEU A 170 27.21 6.13 -6.30
N THR A 171 27.33 5.92 -7.61
CA THR A 171 28.38 5.10 -8.22
C THR A 171 28.88 5.79 -9.49
N PRO A 172 29.98 5.32 -10.09
CA PRO A 172 30.41 5.83 -11.40
C PRO A 172 29.43 5.61 -12.56
N TYR A 173 28.42 4.76 -12.35
CA TYR A 173 27.40 4.40 -13.34
C TYR A 173 26.08 5.15 -13.15
N SER A 174 25.91 5.84 -12.02
CA SER A 174 24.69 6.61 -11.74
C SER A 174 24.50 7.73 -12.76
N VAL A 175 23.26 8.12 -12.99
CA VAL A 175 22.97 9.36 -13.72
C VAL A 175 23.68 10.52 -13.04
N PRO A 176 24.42 11.36 -13.82
CA PRO A 176 25.29 12.39 -13.24
C PRO A 176 24.51 13.56 -12.65
N ASP A 177 23.33 13.88 -13.21
CA ASP A 177 22.58 15.08 -12.88
C ASP A 177 21.08 14.95 -13.21
N ARG A 178 20.32 15.93 -12.73
CA ARG A 178 18.86 16.04 -12.92
C ARG A 178 18.46 16.08 -14.41
N ARG A 179 19.21 16.79 -15.26
CA ARG A 179 18.87 16.93 -16.68
C ARG A 179 18.92 15.58 -17.37
N THR A 180 20.00 14.84 -17.17
CA THR A 180 20.18 13.50 -17.74
C THR A 180 19.10 12.53 -17.24
N LEU A 181 18.73 12.63 -15.95
CA LEU A 181 17.62 11.85 -15.42
C LEU A 181 16.30 12.19 -16.12
N LEU A 182 15.95 13.47 -16.24
CA LEU A 182 14.68 13.90 -16.86
C LEU A 182 14.61 13.50 -18.34
N GLU A 183 15.70 13.61 -19.10
CA GLU A 183 15.78 13.15 -20.49
C GLU A 183 15.51 11.64 -20.58
N ARG A 184 16.12 10.85 -19.68
CA ARG A 184 15.89 9.40 -19.58
C ARG A 184 14.42 9.09 -19.24
N LEU A 185 13.87 9.70 -18.20
CA LEU A 185 12.49 9.47 -17.77
C LEU A 185 11.47 9.85 -18.86
N GLY A 186 11.75 10.91 -19.60
CA GLY A 186 10.91 11.38 -20.71
C GLY A 186 10.95 10.47 -21.94
N SER A 187 11.98 9.64 -22.10
CA SER A 187 12.11 8.69 -23.22
C SER A 187 11.42 7.35 -22.98
N LEU A 188 11.01 7.08 -21.74
CA LEU A 188 10.39 5.80 -21.36
C LEU A 188 8.96 5.66 -21.90
N GLY A 189 8.67 4.56 -22.55
CA GLY A 189 7.32 4.18 -22.97
C GLY A 189 6.40 3.85 -21.78
N PRO A 190 5.07 3.90 -21.96
CA PRO A 190 4.10 3.72 -20.86
C PRO A 190 4.16 2.37 -20.14
N ALA A 191 4.58 1.29 -20.80
CA ALA A 191 4.72 -0.06 -20.23
C ALA A 191 6.16 -0.58 -20.28
N GLU A 192 7.11 0.27 -20.66
CA GLU A 192 8.50 -0.13 -20.81
C GLU A 192 9.15 -0.36 -19.44
N PRO A 193 9.85 -1.50 -19.24
CA PRO A 193 10.61 -1.74 -18.02
C PRO A 193 11.76 -0.74 -17.88
N VAL A 194 11.86 -0.14 -16.71
CA VAL A 194 13.02 0.69 -16.33
C VAL A 194 14.14 -0.20 -15.86
N VAL A 195 15.29 -0.11 -16.49
CA VAL A 195 16.48 -0.90 -16.11
C VAL A 195 17.59 0.03 -15.64
N GLU A 196 18.09 -0.21 -14.44
CA GLU A 196 19.33 0.40 -13.95
C GLU A 196 20.45 -0.64 -13.85
N ARG A 197 21.69 -0.23 -14.12
CA ARG A 197 22.86 -1.09 -14.08
C ARG A 197 23.91 -0.47 -13.19
N GLN A 198 24.05 -1.01 -11.99
CA GLN A 198 25.04 -0.58 -11.00
C GLN A 198 24.90 0.90 -10.58
N GLU A 199 23.75 1.54 -10.84
CA GLU A 199 23.56 2.96 -10.52
C GLU A 199 23.41 3.21 -9.03
N TYR A 200 22.67 2.36 -8.34
CA TYR A 200 22.56 2.40 -6.88
C TYR A 200 23.72 1.69 -6.19
N ARG A 201 24.06 0.49 -6.67
CA ARG A 201 25.09 -0.34 -6.06
C ARG A 201 25.89 -1.10 -7.10
N LEU A 202 27.24 -1.07 -6.96
CA LEU A 202 28.12 -1.84 -7.82
C LEU A 202 27.83 -3.34 -7.74
N GLY A 203 27.92 -4.01 -8.88
CA GLY A 203 27.70 -5.45 -9.00
C GLY A 203 26.23 -5.87 -9.03
N THR A 204 25.28 -4.93 -9.09
CA THR A 204 23.84 -5.21 -9.11
C THR A 204 23.18 -4.60 -10.34
N VAL A 205 22.17 -5.28 -10.89
CA VAL A 205 21.30 -4.79 -11.97
C VAL A 205 19.86 -4.97 -11.52
N CYS A 206 19.03 -3.94 -11.69
CA CYS A 206 17.62 -4.00 -11.34
C CYS A 206 16.74 -3.62 -12.53
N ALA A 207 15.54 -4.17 -12.56
CA ALA A 207 14.50 -3.77 -13.49
C ALA A 207 13.19 -3.56 -12.75
N ALA A 208 12.42 -2.58 -13.18
CA ALA A 208 11.14 -2.23 -12.59
C ALA A 208 10.08 -2.01 -13.67
N VAL A 209 8.84 -2.37 -13.35
CA VAL A 209 7.65 -2.09 -14.17
C VAL A 209 6.61 -1.32 -13.38
N PRO A 210 5.87 -0.42 -14.02
CA PRO A 210 4.80 0.30 -13.36
C PRO A 210 3.61 -0.62 -13.10
N ILE A 211 2.95 -0.39 -11.97
CA ILE A 211 1.66 -0.99 -11.69
C ILE A 211 0.68 0.07 -11.19
N GLN A 212 -0.60 -0.15 -11.42
CA GLN A 212 -1.64 0.73 -10.89
C GLN A 212 -2.21 0.13 -9.61
N ALA A 213 -1.99 0.79 -8.48
CA ALA A 213 -2.49 0.39 -7.17
C ALA A 213 -3.65 1.31 -6.74
N GLY A 214 -4.80 1.17 -7.40
CA GLY A 214 -5.93 2.11 -7.26
C GLY A 214 -5.61 3.44 -7.94
N VAL A 215 -5.65 4.54 -7.19
CA VAL A 215 -5.29 5.90 -7.67
C VAL A 215 -3.81 6.23 -7.49
N THR A 216 -3.04 5.36 -6.82
CA THR A 216 -1.63 5.60 -6.47
C THR A 216 -0.72 4.94 -7.50
N ALA A 217 0.30 5.67 -7.96
CA ALA A 217 1.34 5.11 -8.80
C ALA A 217 2.18 4.11 -8.01
N GLY A 218 2.28 2.89 -8.51
CA GLY A 218 3.09 1.82 -7.94
C GLY A 218 4.17 1.33 -8.88
N SER A 219 5.17 0.66 -8.35
CA SER A 219 6.22 0.00 -9.11
C SER A 219 6.62 -1.32 -8.46
N VAL A 220 6.79 -2.35 -9.27
CA VAL A 220 7.38 -3.63 -8.86
C VAL A 220 8.73 -3.78 -9.53
N ALA A 221 9.74 -4.19 -8.77
CA ALA A 221 11.09 -4.40 -9.26
C ALA A 221 11.64 -5.76 -8.86
N ILE A 222 12.61 -6.20 -9.62
CA ILE A 222 13.47 -7.35 -9.30
C ILE A 222 14.94 -6.93 -9.44
N SER A 223 15.82 -7.61 -8.73
CA SER A 223 17.26 -7.38 -8.84
C SER A 223 18.02 -8.68 -9.04
N VAL A 224 19.17 -8.59 -9.69
CA VAL A 224 20.09 -9.70 -9.88
C VAL A 224 21.53 -9.21 -9.71
N PRO A 225 22.47 -10.07 -9.32
CA PRO A 225 23.89 -9.79 -9.45
C PRO A 225 24.25 -9.53 -10.92
N LEU A 226 25.21 -8.64 -11.16
CA LEU A 226 25.63 -8.27 -12.53
C LEU A 226 25.97 -9.48 -13.42
N HIS A 227 26.59 -10.51 -12.86
CA HIS A 227 26.95 -11.74 -13.60
C HIS A 227 25.75 -12.61 -13.99
N GLN A 228 24.52 -12.25 -13.55
CA GLN A 228 23.27 -12.90 -13.89
C GLN A 228 22.30 -11.97 -14.64
N GLN A 229 22.81 -10.87 -15.20
CA GLN A 229 21.97 -9.84 -15.82
C GLN A 229 21.07 -10.34 -16.96
N GLU A 230 21.43 -11.44 -17.64
CA GLU A 230 20.62 -12.08 -18.69
C GLU A 230 19.30 -12.63 -18.17
N ARG A 231 19.19 -12.92 -16.87
CA ARG A 231 17.95 -13.39 -16.23
C ARG A 231 16.95 -12.27 -16.00
N LEU A 232 17.40 -11.01 -15.98
CA LEU A 232 16.61 -9.87 -15.50
C LEU A 232 15.43 -9.56 -16.41
N LEU A 233 15.66 -9.32 -17.71
CA LEU A 233 14.60 -8.93 -18.65
C LEU A 233 13.54 -10.03 -18.82
N PRO A 234 13.87 -11.31 -19.05
CA PRO A 234 12.86 -12.36 -19.12
C PRO A 234 12.01 -12.48 -17.86
N ALA A 235 12.61 -12.27 -16.69
CA ALA A 235 11.91 -12.35 -15.41
C ALA A 235 10.96 -11.16 -15.22
N ILE A 236 11.40 -9.94 -15.51
CA ILE A 236 10.55 -8.74 -15.32
C ILE A 236 9.40 -8.69 -16.35
N GLU A 237 9.62 -9.13 -17.59
CA GLU A 237 8.57 -9.22 -18.60
C GLU A 237 7.51 -10.27 -18.25
N ARG A 238 7.93 -11.40 -17.69
CA ARG A 238 7.00 -12.41 -17.18
C ARG A 238 6.17 -11.84 -16.04
N LEU A 239 6.83 -11.19 -15.07
CA LEU A 239 6.18 -10.57 -13.94
C LEU A 239 5.16 -9.50 -14.39
N HIS A 240 5.52 -8.67 -15.36
CA HIS A 240 4.64 -7.64 -15.90
C HIS A 240 3.35 -8.24 -16.50
N ARG A 241 3.47 -9.29 -17.30
CA ARG A 241 2.30 -9.99 -17.84
C ARG A 241 1.39 -10.60 -16.78
N GLU A 242 1.96 -11.15 -15.71
CA GLU A 242 1.19 -11.68 -14.58
C GLU A 242 0.42 -10.58 -13.83
N ILE A 243 1.06 -9.42 -13.63
CA ILE A 243 0.44 -8.23 -13.01
C ILE A 243 -0.73 -7.72 -13.86
N GLU A 244 -0.54 -7.55 -15.17
CA GLU A 244 -1.59 -7.10 -16.08
C GLU A 244 -2.79 -8.07 -16.13
N SER A 245 -2.53 -9.37 -16.10
CA SER A 245 -3.57 -10.40 -16.03
C SER A 245 -4.41 -10.30 -14.76
N LEU A 246 -3.76 -10.04 -13.61
CA LEU A 246 -4.45 -9.86 -12.32
C LEU A 246 -5.26 -8.55 -12.31
N ALA A 247 -4.71 -7.46 -12.80
CA ALA A 247 -5.41 -6.18 -12.90
C ALA A 247 -6.66 -6.28 -13.79
N SER A 248 -6.55 -6.96 -14.92
CA SER A 248 -7.67 -7.21 -15.84
C SER A 248 -8.76 -8.08 -15.19
N SER A 249 -8.39 -9.13 -14.45
CA SER A 249 -9.36 -10.00 -13.77
C SER A 249 -10.12 -9.28 -12.66
N LEU A 250 -9.49 -8.34 -11.95
CA LEU A 250 -10.13 -7.50 -10.93
C LEU A 250 -11.06 -6.46 -11.54
N ALA A 251 -10.73 -5.90 -12.70
CA ALA A 251 -11.60 -4.96 -13.42
C ALA A 251 -12.90 -5.63 -13.92
N PHE A 252 -12.86 -6.89 -14.34
CA PHE A 252 -14.05 -7.67 -14.71
C PHE A 252 -14.95 -8.05 -13.53
N SER A 253 -14.43 -8.09 -12.31
CA SER A 253 -15.21 -8.43 -11.11
C SER A 253 -16.02 -7.25 -10.53
N ILE A 254 -15.85 -6.03 -11.07
CA ILE A 254 -16.55 -4.81 -10.61
C ILE A 254 -17.72 -4.44 -11.58
N SER A 255 -17.91 -5.19 -12.66
CA SER A 255 -18.92 -4.93 -13.69
C SER A 255 -20.11 -5.90 -13.65
N ILE A 256 -20.54 -6.35 -12.45
CA ILE A 256 -21.81 -7.10 -12.28
C ILE A 256 -22.59 -6.47 -11.12
#